data_8ffb0cdb21c7cdfe78d1a64796b7e7ed
#
_entry.id   8ffb0cdb21c7cdfe78d1a64796b7e7ed
#
_cell.length_a   1.000
_cell.length_b   1.000
_cell.length_c   1.000
_cell.angle_alpha   90.00
_cell.angle_beta   90.00
_cell.angle_gamma   90.00
#
_symmetry.space_group_name_H-M   'P 1'
#
loop_
_entity.id
_entity.type
_entity.pdbx_description
1 polymer ?
#
loop_
_entity_poly.entity_id
_entity_poly.type
_entity_poly.pdbx_seq_one_letter_code
_entity_poly.pdbx_strand_id
1 'polypeptide(L)'
;MISADKDFYQKEIAEKCFNLGDGLLTAAGDSLDPTSSSYTHWNIPFERIISATSRLRPRYYSICSSPRMFPNSVHVAAVVVKDRPYADSKLVYGLTTNYLLNLKRAVEHGDII
;
A
#
# COMPACT_ATOMS: atom_id res chain seq x y z
N MET A 1 -8.29 4.60 20.50
CA MET A 1 -8.36 6.03 20.81
C MET A 1 -8.32 6.93 19.58
N ILE A 2 -7.45 6.70 18.60
CA ILE A 2 -7.37 7.47 17.34
C ILE A 2 -8.64 7.38 16.48
N SER A 3 -9.44 6.33 16.66
CA SER A 3 -10.69 6.11 15.90
C SER A 3 -11.96 6.67 16.58
N ALA A 4 -11.86 7.22 17.78
CA ALA A 4 -13.01 7.73 18.51
C ALA A 4 -13.44 9.13 18.01
N ASP A 5 -12.49 9.91 17.51
CA ASP A 5 -12.75 11.20 16.87
C ASP A 5 -12.65 11.03 15.34
N LYS A 6 -13.81 11.09 14.68
CA LYS A 6 -13.91 10.89 13.23
C LYS A 6 -13.25 12.02 12.45
N ASP A 7 -13.33 13.23 12.93
CA ASP A 7 -12.76 14.40 12.26
C ASP A 7 -11.23 14.41 12.40
N PHE A 8 -10.73 14.04 13.58
CA PHE A 8 -9.30 13.81 13.79
C PHE A 8 -8.77 12.71 12.87
N TYR A 9 -9.45 11.54 12.83
CA TYR A 9 -9.05 10.45 11.95
C TYR A 9 -9.02 10.88 10.48
N GLN A 10 -10.06 11.60 10.03
CA GLN A 10 -10.14 12.06 8.63
C GLN A 10 -8.96 12.96 8.27
N LYS A 11 -8.68 13.99 9.05
CA LYS A 11 -7.63 14.98 8.75
C LYS A 11 -6.23 14.47 8.99
N GLU A 12 -6.00 13.80 10.12
CA GLU A 12 -4.63 13.45 10.54
C GLU A 12 -4.15 12.10 10.03
N ILE A 13 -5.05 11.23 9.60
CA ILE A 13 -4.69 9.88 9.14
C ILE A 13 -5.11 9.66 7.69
N ALA A 14 -6.41 9.81 7.39
CA ALA A 14 -6.93 9.43 6.09
C ALA A 14 -6.48 10.37 4.97
N GLU A 15 -6.56 11.69 5.15
CA GLU A 15 -6.11 12.69 4.17
C GLU A 15 -4.59 12.68 3.97
N LYS A 16 -3.82 12.31 4.99
CA LYS A 16 -2.37 12.12 4.87
C LYS A 16 -1.98 10.80 4.24
N CYS A 17 -2.94 9.91 3.98
CA CYS A 17 -2.72 8.56 3.46
C CYS A 17 -1.76 7.73 4.34
N PHE A 18 -1.89 7.85 5.64
CA PHE A 18 -1.07 7.12 6.60
C PHE A 18 -1.49 5.66 6.67
N ASN A 19 -0.53 4.78 6.75
CA ASN A 19 -0.73 3.37 7.09
C ASN A 19 -0.79 3.18 8.62
N LEU A 20 -1.00 1.94 9.07
CA LEU A 20 -1.09 1.62 10.50
C LEU A 20 0.20 2.02 11.26
N GLY A 21 1.37 1.79 10.68
CA GLY A 21 2.65 2.18 11.29
C GLY A 21 2.78 3.70 11.42
N ASP A 22 2.46 4.44 10.36
CA ASP A 22 2.47 5.91 10.39
C ASP A 22 1.51 6.45 11.46
N GLY A 23 0.33 5.83 11.59
CA GLY A 23 -0.65 6.19 12.62
C GLY A 23 -0.14 5.95 14.04
N LEU A 24 0.57 4.85 14.28
CA LEU A 24 1.19 4.56 15.57
C LEU A 24 2.31 5.55 15.90
N LEU A 25 3.19 5.86 14.94
CA LEU A 25 4.25 6.86 15.11
C LEU A 25 3.65 8.23 15.45
N THR A 26 2.63 8.67 14.72
CA THR A 26 1.93 9.92 14.98
C THR A 26 1.30 9.93 16.37
N ALA A 27 0.69 8.83 16.80
CA ALA A 27 0.06 8.73 18.13
C ALA A 27 1.09 8.75 19.27
N ALA A 28 2.30 8.28 19.02
CA ALA A 28 3.43 8.34 19.96
C ALA A 28 4.11 9.72 19.99
N GLY A 29 3.89 10.55 18.97
CA GLY A 29 4.69 11.77 18.75
C GLY A 29 6.09 11.48 18.19
N ASP A 30 6.30 10.27 17.65
CA ASP A 30 7.56 9.87 17.04
C ASP A 30 7.73 10.46 15.64
N SER A 31 8.99 10.54 15.18
CA SER A 31 9.30 11.00 13.84
C SER A 31 8.83 9.99 12.78
N LEU A 32 8.29 10.51 11.68
CA LEU A 32 8.00 9.71 10.48
C LEU A 32 9.24 9.49 9.59
N ASP A 33 10.38 10.05 9.97
CA ASP A 33 11.65 9.88 9.26
C ASP A 33 12.20 8.47 9.52
N PRO A 34 12.38 7.63 8.49
CA PRO A 34 12.89 6.27 8.62
C PRO A 34 14.33 6.20 9.12
N THR A 35 15.06 7.33 9.11
CA THR A 35 16.45 7.41 9.61
C THR A 35 16.52 7.69 11.12
N SER A 36 15.41 8.01 11.77
CA SER A 36 15.35 8.21 13.23
C SER A 36 15.73 6.92 13.95
N SER A 37 16.57 7.06 14.99
CA SER A 37 17.00 5.93 15.83
C SER A 37 16.19 5.78 17.10
N SER A 38 15.25 6.67 17.36
CA SER A 38 14.44 6.68 18.58
C SER A 38 12.95 6.55 18.25
N TYR A 39 12.40 5.39 18.58
CA TYR A 39 10.97 5.10 18.42
C TYR A 39 10.36 4.58 19.71
N THR A 40 9.09 4.89 19.91
CA THR A 40 8.30 4.33 21.01
C THR A 40 8.14 2.82 20.80
N HIS A 41 8.50 2.05 21.82
CA HIS A 41 8.31 0.60 21.79
C HIS A 41 6.88 0.23 22.16
N TRP A 42 6.13 -0.29 21.20
CA TRP A 42 4.76 -0.73 21.39
C TRP A 42 4.71 -2.20 21.79
N ASN A 43 4.08 -2.50 22.93
CA ASN A 43 3.77 -3.88 23.32
C ASN A 43 2.38 -4.26 22.81
N ILE A 44 2.27 -4.48 21.49
CA ILE A 44 1.01 -4.86 20.84
C ILE A 44 1.06 -6.35 20.52
N PRO A 45 0.13 -7.17 21.04
CA PRO A 45 0.05 -8.58 20.67
C PRO A 45 -0.16 -8.76 19.17
N PHE A 46 0.52 -9.75 18.57
CA PHE A 46 0.47 -10.01 17.13
C PHE A 46 -0.95 -10.26 16.61
N GLU A 47 -1.79 -10.94 17.41
CA GLU A 47 -3.20 -11.20 17.07
C GLU A 47 -3.99 -9.89 16.89
N ARG A 48 -3.64 -8.83 17.64
CA ARG A 48 -4.27 -7.51 17.50
C ARG A 48 -3.88 -6.85 16.18
N ILE A 49 -2.62 -6.99 15.77
CA ILE A 49 -2.15 -6.46 14.48
C ILE A 49 -2.87 -7.16 13.34
N ILE A 50 -2.91 -8.51 13.36
CA ILE A 50 -3.59 -9.29 12.32
C ILE A 50 -5.09 -9.00 12.25
N SER A 51 -5.76 -8.87 13.40
CA SER A 51 -7.20 -8.56 13.43
C SER A 51 -7.52 -7.13 13.00
N ALA A 52 -6.60 -6.19 13.14
CA ALA A 52 -6.76 -4.81 12.71
C ALA A 52 -6.47 -4.62 11.21
N THR A 53 -5.71 -5.53 10.58
CA THR A 53 -5.39 -5.45 9.15
C THR A 53 -6.47 -6.12 8.30
N SER A 54 -6.91 -5.44 7.26
CA SER A 54 -7.88 -6.02 6.31
C SER A 54 -7.19 -6.96 5.34
N ARG A 55 -7.92 -7.98 4.87
CA ARG A 55 -7.44 -8.86 3.79
C ARG A 55 -7.25 -8.07 2.51
N LEU A 56 -6.25 -8.45 1.71
CA LEU A 56 -6.08 -7.92 0.37
C LEU A 56 -7.32 -8.25 -0.48
N ARG A 57 -7.90 -7.22 -1.08
CA ARG A 57 -9.04 -7.40 -1.99
C ARG A 57 -8.53 -7.78 -3.39
N PRO A 58 -9.21 -8.68 -4.11
CA PRO A 58 -8.88 -8.97 -5.50
C PRO A 58 -9.04 -7.70 -6.37
N ARG A 59 -8.22 -7.59 -7.40
CA ARG A 59 -8.31 -6.56 -8.42
C ARG A 59 -8.66 -7.22 -9.74
N TYR A 60 -9.59 -6.62 -10.45
CA TYR A 60 -10.07 -7.09 -11.75
C TYR A 60 -9.52 -6.21 -12.85
N TYR A 61 -9.02 -6.82 -13.91
CA TYR A 61 -8.50 -6.13 -15.07
C TYR A 61 -9.17 -6.65 -16.33
N SER A 62 -9.46 -5.77 -17.27
CA SER A 62 -9.99 -6.16 -18.56
C SER A 62 -8.94 -6.88 -19.39
N ILE A 63 -9.32 -8.01 -19.98
CA ILE A 63 -8.50 -8.72 -20.95
C ILE A 63 -8.51 -7.96 -22.26
N CYS A 64 -7.32 -7.65 -22.77
CA CYS A 64 -7.14 -6.94 -24.04
C CYS A 64 -6.60 -7.84 -25.17
N SER A 65 -6.27 -9.11 -24.89
CA SER A 65 -5.87 -10.09 -25.89
C SER A 65 -7.06 -10.87 -26.47
N SER A 66 -6.99 -11.18 -27.75
CA SER A 66 -7.94 -12.10 -28.39
C SER A 66 -7.49 -13.56 -28.16
N PRO A 67 -8.34 -14.47 -27.68
CA PRO A 67 -7.98 -15.89 -27.51
C PRO A 67 -7.69 -16.60 -28.84
N ARG A 68 -8.16 -16.07 -29.97
CA ARG A 68 -7.83 -16.58 -31.31
C ARG A 68 -6.40 -16.27 -31.71
N MET A 69 -5.87 -15.11 -31.28
CA MET A 69 -4.50 -14.70 -31.59
C MET A 69 -3.49 -15.19 -30.54
N PHE A 70 -3.94 -15.32 -29.29
CA PHE A 70 -3.11 -15.67 -28.14
C PHE A 70 -3.79 -16.78 -27.30
N PRO A 71 -3.83 -18.02 -27.82
CA PRO A 71 -4.59 -19.12 -27.18
C PRO A 71 -4.01 -19.52 -25.80
N ASN A 72 -2.73 -19.30 -25.57
CA ASN A 72 -2.02 -19.73 -24.37
C ASN A 72 -1.58 -18.54 -23.48
N SER A 73 -2.05 -17.33 -23.75
CA SER A 73 -1.66 -16.15 -22.97
C SER A 73 -2.81 -15.15 -22.83
N VAL A 74 -2.80 -14.42 -21.72
CA VAL A 74 -3.75 -13.36 -21.43
C VAL A 74 -2.98 -12.05 -21.26
N HIS A 75 -3.36 -11.04 -22.05
CA HIS A 75 -2.82 -9.69 -21.89
C HIS A 75 -3.81 -8.81 -21.17
N VAL A 76 -3.33 -8.02 -20.24
CA VAL A 76 -4.10 -7.01 -19.53
C VAL A 76 -3.43 -5.65 -19.65
N ALA A 77 -4.22 -4.60 -19.78
CA ALA A 77 -3.74 -3.22 -19.71
C ALA A 77 -3.95 -2.70 -18.29
N ALA A 78 -2.87 -2.30 -17.62
CA ALA A 78 -2.93 -1.78 -16.27
C ALA A 78 -2.09 -0.49 -16.15
N VAL A 79 -2.69 0.55 -15.56
CA VAL A 79 -1.98 1.79 -15.25
C VAL A 79 -1.22 1.62 -13.94
N VAL A 80 0.07 1.93 -13.94
CA VAL A 80 0.88 1.92 -12.72
C VAL A 80 0.51 3.15 -11.89
N VAL A 81 -0.20 2.92 -10.81
CA VAL A 81 -0.67 3.99 -9.93
C VAL A 81 0.48 4.49 -9.06
N LYS A 82 0.76 5.78 -9.18
CA LYS A 82 1.66 6.54 -8.32
C LYS A 82 1.07 7.94 -8.22
N ASP A 83 0.43 8.23 -7.11
CA ASP A 83 -0.37 9.45 -6.97
C ASP A 83 -0.24 10.05 -5.58
N ARG A 84 -0.53 11.33 -5.49
CA ARG A 84 -0.63 12.09 -4.24
C ARG A 84 -2.04 12.69 -4.17
N PRO A 85 -3.01 11.99 -3.55
CA PRO A 85 -4.41 12.39 -3.56
C PRO A 85 -4.70 13.77 -2.95
N TYR A 86 -3.89 14.16 -1.96
CA TYR A 86 -4.00 15.46 -1.28
C TYR A 86 -2.64 16.16 -1.25
N ALA A 87 -2.63 17.47 -1.19
CA ALA A 87 -1.39 18.28 -1.23
C ALA A 87 -0.35 17.85 -0.19
N ASP A 88 -0.80 17.57 1.04
CA ASP A 88 0.05 17.18 2.18
C ASP A 88 0.10 15.67 2.42
N SER A 89 -0.48 14.86 1.52
CA SER A 89 -0.49 13.41 1.67
C SER A 89 0.83 12.78 1.29
N LYS A 90 1.09 11.57 1.82
CA LYS A 90 2.15 10.71 1.30
C LYS A 90 1.87 10.29 -0.15
N LEU A 91 2.94 10.01 -0.87
CA LEU A 91 2.86 9.40 -2.19
C LEU A 91 2.31 7.97 -2.07
N VAL A 92 1.21 7.72 -2.75
CA VAL A 92 0.52 6.43 -2.73
C VAL A 92 0.91 5.62 -3.96
N TYR A 93 1.31 4.40 -3.75
CA TYR A 93 1.63 3.44 -4.81
C TYR A 93 0.53 2.39 -4.89
N GLY A 94 -0.02 2.17 -6.08
CA GLY A 94 -0.97 1.09 -6.32
C GLY A 94 -0.31 -0.27 -6.09
N LEU A 95 -0.81 -1.04 -5.12
CA LEU A 95 -0.18 -2.28 -4.66
C LEU A 95 0.04 -3.27 -5.82
N THR A 96 -1.02 -3.65 -6.53
CA THR A 96 -0.96 -4.68 -7.58
C THR A 96 -0.16 -4.23 -8.78
N THR A 97 -0.36 -3.00 -9.26
CA THR A 97 0.30 -2.52 -10.49
C THR A 97 1.79 -2.29 -10.29
N ASN A 98 2.21 -1.84 -9.10
CA ASN A 98 3.62 -1.71 -8.78
C ASN A 98 4.28 -3.09 -8.52
N TYR A 99 3.54 -4.04 -7.93
CA TYR A 99 4.00 -5.42 -7.82
C TYR A 99 4.26 -6.03 -9.21
N LEU A 100 3.31 -5.92 -10.14
CA LEU A 100 3.46 -6.43 -11.51
C LEU A 100 4.62 -5.75 -12.26
N LEU A 101 4.81 -4.45 -12.06
CA LEU A 101 5.94 -3.73 -12.64
C LEU A 101 7.29 -4.25 -12.12
N ASN A 102 7.38 -4.49 -10.81
CA ASN A 102 8.60 -5.02 -10.21
C ASN A 102 8.86 -6.47 -10.61
N LEU A 103 7.80 -7.28 -10.72
CA LEU A 103 7.89 -8.65 -11.25
C LEU A 103 8.44 -8.66 -12.68
N LYS A 104 7.92 -7.81 -13.55
CA LYS A 104 8.43 -7.65 -14.91
C LYS A 104 9.92 -7.31 -14.92
N ARG A 105 10.34 -6.34 -14.10
CA ARG A 105 11.75 -5.94 -13.99
C ARG A 105 12.64 -7.09 -13.50
N ALA A 106 12.20 -7.85 -12.50
CA ALA A 106 12.93 -9.01 -11.99
C ALA A 106 13.13 -10.07 -13.09
N VAL A 107 12.08 -10.37 -13.86
CA VAL A 107 12.18 -11.29 -15.00
C VAL A 107 13.14 -10.77 -16.07
N GLU A 108 13.08 -9.48 -16.42
CA GLU A 108 13.97 -8.86 -17.42
C GLU A 108 15.44 -8.85 -16.98
N HIS A 109 15.70 -8.79 -15.66
CA HIS A 109 17.05 -8.88 -15.09
C HIS A 109 17.54 -10.30 -14.84
N GLY A 110 16.70 -11.32 -15.09
CA GLY A 110 17.04 -12.71 -14.87
C GLY A 110 16.98 -13.17 -13.42
N ASP A 111 16.35 -12.38 -12.55
CA ASP A 111 16.08 -12.78 -11.19
C ASP A 111 15.01 -13.89 -11.21
N ILE A 112 15.31 -15.00 -10.55
CA ILE A 112 14.37 -16.13 -10.42
C ILE A 112 13.36 -15.75 -9.35
N ILE A 113 12.09 -15.83 -9.70
CA ILE A 113 10.96 -15.56 -8.79
C ILE A 113 10.51 -16.87 -8.17
#